data_cd1b1051ee7ba888629982e9f75fcf96
#
_entry.id   cd1b1051ee7ba888629982e9f75fcf96
#
_cell.length_a   1.000
_cell.length_b   1.000
_cell.length_c   1.000
_cell.angle_alpha   90.00
_cell.angle_beta   90.00
_cell.angle_gamma   90.00
#
_symmetry.space_group_name_H-M   'P 1'
#
loop_
_entity.id
_entity.type
_entity.pdbx_description
1 polymer ?
#
loop_
_entity_poly.entity_id
_entity_poly.type
_entity_poly.pdbx_seq_one_letter_code
_entity_poly.pdbx_strand_id
1 'polypeptide(L)'
;AFSQLNLSADLVWSGGYSPVEEPTEGPDGWWENNWTSGEAAKAGWDLWSTNEEAKAWSDKFSNVLVCGDDQIYRYEGYFQAPESSSLKNWSSFVAAEMSCQYNEGKSFTELKSNIKDFRAWLMENSTGEEFSFGAYIPTGEDSADFWWYNWHGDFEAMARGNANWEKNGKEMQAKFDDTATCT
;
A
#
# COMPACT_ATOMS: atom_id res chain seq x y z
N ALA A 1 20.30 3.18 -11.22
CA ALA A 1 18.97 2.76 -10.75
C ALA A 1 18.14 3.99 -10.39
N PHE A 2 16.82 3.87 -10.32
CA PHE A 2 15.88 4.95 -9.93
C PHE A 2 16.31 5.61 -8.60
N SER A 3 16.71 4.82 -7.61
CA SER A 3 17.23 5.28 -6.32
C SER A 3 18.49 6.17 -6.39
N GLN A 4 19.12 6.29 -7.54
CA GLN A 4 20.29 7.18 -7.74
C GLN A 4 19.88 8.55 -8.27
N LEU A 5 18.64 8.69 -8.72
CA LEU A 5 18.07 9.98 -9.07
C LEU A 5 17.77 10.72 -7.77
N ASN A 6 18.50 11.78 -7.47
CA ASN A 6 18.33 12.58 -6.26
C ASN A 6 17.05 13.44 -6.37
N LEU A 7 15.89 12.77 -6.35
CA LEU A 7 14.59 13.38 -6.66
C LEU A 7 14.01 14.17 -5.49
N SER A 8 14.23 13.75 -4.25
CA SER A 8 13.86 14.48 -3.03
C SER A 8 14.28 13.68 -1.79
N ALA A 9 14.70 14.39 -0.73
CA ALA A 9 14.90 13.79 0.60
C ALA A 9 13.59 13.32 1.25
N ASP A 10 12.44 13.77 0.74
CA ASP A 10 11.10 13.49 1.27
C ASP A 10 10.42 12.29 0.60
N LEU A 11 11.07 11.65 -0.38
CA LEU A 11 10.65 10.36 -0.93
C LEU A 11 11.02 9.25 0.05
N VAL A 12 10.02 8.66 0.69
CA VAL A 12 10.19 7.64 1.72
C VAL A 12 10.44 6.27 1.11
N TRP A 13 9.68 5.95 0.06
CA TRP A 13 9.77 4.66 -0.62
C TRP A 13 9.36 4.80 -2.09
N SER A 14 9.93 3.97 -2.93
CA SER A 14 9.55 3.84 -4.34
C SER A 14 9.76 2.40 -4.79
N GLY A 15 8.76 1.83 -5.43
CA GLY A 15 8.82 0.46 -5.89
C GLY A 15 7.68 0.09 -6.81
N GLY A 16 7.79 -1.12 -7.37
CA GLY A 16 6.81 -1.67 -8.30
C GLY A 16 6.15 -2.91 -7.74
N TYR A 17 4.92 -3.13 -8.15
CA TYR A 17 4.15 -4.33 -7.91
C TYR A 17 3.90 -5.01 -9.24
N SER A 18 4.03 -6.34 -9.26
CA SER A 18 3.62 -7.18 -10.38
C SER A 18 2.51 -8.10 -9.93
N PRO A 19 1.46 -8.31 -10.71
CA PRO A 19 0.47 -9.33 -10.43
C PRO A 19 1.11 -10.70 -10.27
N VAL A 20 0.57 -11.55 -9.40
CA VAL A 20 1.03 -12.94 -9.21
C VAL A 20 0.66 -13.80 -10.42
N GLU A 21 -0.49 -13.51 -11.02
CA GLU A 21 -0.96 -14.12 -12.24
C GLU A 21 -0.95 -13.10 -13.38
N GLU A 22 -0.66 -13.51 -14.61
CA GLU A 22 -0.73 -12.59 -15.75
C GLU A 22 -2.15 -12.02 -15.89
N PRO A 23 -2.30 -10.68 -15.85
CA PRO A 23 -3.61 -10.07 -15.97
C PRO A 23 -4.15 -10.30 -17.41
N THR A 24 -5.42 -10.63 -17.49
CA THR A 24 -6.12 -10.75 -18.78
C THR A 24 -6.55 -9.40 -19.33
N GLU A 25 -6.68 -8.41 -18.45
CA GLU A 25 -7.04 -7.02 -18.74
C GLU A 25 -6.36 -6.09 -17.72
N GLY A 26 -6.11 -4.85 -18.09
CA GLY A 26 -5.50 -3.85 -17.22
C GLY A 26 -3.97 -3.77 -17.29
N PRO A 27 -3.33 -3.10 -16.35
CA PRO A 27 -1.89 -2.90 -16.35
C PRO A 27 -1.13 -4.17 -15.91
N ASP A 28 0.08 -4.34 -16.45
CA ASP A 28 0.99 -5.44 -16.08
C ASP A 28 1.67 -5.21 -14.71
N GLY A 29 1.41 -4.06 -14.07
CA GLY A 29 1.94 -3.72 -12.76
C GLY A 29 1.64 -2.28 -12.36
N TRP A 30 2.02 -1.96 -11.15
CA TRP A 30 1.86 -0.62 -10.59
C TRP A 30 3.18 -0.12 -10.05
N TRP A 31 3.41 1.20 -10.18
CA TRP A 31 4.55 1.86 -9.58
C TRP A 31 4.05 2.82 -8.51
N GLU A 32 4.54 2.65 -7.30
CA GLU A 32 4.17 3.46 -6.15
C GLU A 32 5.34 4.33 -5.68
N ASN A 33 5.04 5.57 -5.33
CA ASN A 33 5.95 6.49 -4.68
C ASN A 33 5.31 7.04 -3.41
N ASN A 34 5.96 6.82 -2.27
CA ASN A 34 5.51 7.30 -0.97
C ASN A 34 6.33 8.51 -0.54
N TRP A 35 5.65 9.57 -0.19
CA TRP A 35 6.21 10.85 0.22
C TRP A 35 5.81 11.18 1.64
N THR A 36 6.59 12.03 2.34
CA THR A 36 6.27 12.46 3.71
C THR A 36 5.01 13.30 3.79
N SER A 37 4.57 13.92 2.70
CA SER A 37 3.35 14.73 2.60
C SER A 37 2.92 14.93 1.15
N GLY A 38 1.67 15.40 0.93
CA GLY A 38 1.18 15.79 -0.39
C GLY A 38 1.98 16.96 -1.01
N GLU A 39 2.48 17.89 -0.19
CA GLU A 39 3.35 18.97 -0.65
C GLU A 39 4.71 18.45 -1.13
N ALA A 40 5.29 17.49 -0.39
CA ALA A 40 6.52 16.82 -0.78
C ALA A 40 6.34 16.01 -2.08
N ALA A 41 5.20 15.32 -2.23
CA ALA A 41 4.86 14.62 -3.48
C ALA A 41 4.79 15.58 -4.66
N LYS A 42 4.10 16.72 -4.51
CA LYS A 42 4.02 17.74 -5.56
C LYS A 42 5.40 18.27 -5.93
N ALA A 43 6.22 18.62 -4.95
CA ALA A 43 7.58 19.10 -5.18
C ALA A 43 8.46 18.04 -5.88
N GLY A 44 8.31 16.77 -5.53
CA GLY A 44 8.99 15.66 -6.18
C GLY A 44 8.60 15.50 -7.65
N TRP A 45 7.30 15.60 -7.97
CA TRP A 45 6.83 15.57 -9.35
C TRP A 45 7.28 16.79 -10.17
N ASP A 46 7.27 17.99 -9.59
CA ASP A 46 7.79 19.20 -10.22
C ASP A 46 9.30 19.06 -10.53
N LEU A 47 10.06 18.48 -9.59
CA LEU A 47 11.48 18.19 -9.79
C LEU A 47 11.69 17.12 -10.87
N TRP A 48 10.90 16.05 -10.88
CA TRP A 48 10.96 15.00 -11.91
C TRP A 48 10.78 15.57 -13.30
N SER A 49 9.78 16.42 -13.49
CA SER A 49 9.42 16.99 -14.80
C SER A 49 10.51 17.91 -15.40
N THR A 50 11.40 18.43 -14.55
CA THR A 50 12.46 19.38 -14.95
C THR A 50 13.88 18.79 -14.88
N ASN A 51 14.02 17.56 -14.36
CA ASN A 51 15.32 16.92 -14.15
C ASN A 51 15.78 16.14 -15.40
N GLU A 52 16.91 16.54 -15.98
CA GLU A 52 17.46 15.89 -17.19
C GLU A 52 17.87 14.42 -16.96
N GLU A 53 18.30 14.04 -15.73
CA GLU A 53 18.63 12.65 -15.41
C GLU A 53 17.35 11.79 -15.30
N ALA A 54 16.26 12.34 -14.76
CA ALA A 54 14.98 11.68 -14.72
C ALA A 54 14.42 11.44 -16.12
N LYS A 55 14.53 12.46 -17.00
CA LYS A 55 14.17 12.33 -18.41
C LYS A 55 15.00 11.26 -19.11
N ALA A 56 16.32 11.27 -18.97
CA ALA A 56 17.19 10.27 -19.55
C ALA A 56 16.88 8.85 -19.02
N TRP A 57 16.48 8.74 -17.75
CA TRP A 57 16.01 7.48 -17.18
C TRP A 57 14.68 7.03 -17.82
N SER A 58 13.70 7.91 -17.95
CA SER A 58 12.41 7.64 -18.61
C SER A 58 12.62 7.19 -20.05
N ASP A 59 13.42 7.90 -20.82
CA ASP A 59 13.75 7.57 -22.21
C ASP A 59 14.39 6.17 -22.31
N LYS A 60 15.31 5.87 -21.40
CA LYS A 60 16.00 4.56 -21.35
C LYS A 60 15.07 3.39 -21.10
N PHE A 61 14.03 3.59 -20.29
CA PHE A 61 13.11 2.52 -19.89
C PHE A 61 11.74 2.59 -20.57
N SER A 62 11.55 3.49 -21.53
CA SER A 62 10.28 3.70 -22.26
C SER A 62 9.73 2.46 -22.96
N ASN A 63 10.58 1.48 -23.29
CA ASN A 63 10.15 0.20 -23.88
C ASN A 63 9.76 -0.88 -22.84
N VAL A 64 10.01 -0.61 -21.56
CA VAL A 64 9.76 -1.57 -20.46
C VAL A 64 8.65 -1.06 -19.54
N LEU A 65 8.62 0.25 -19.32
CA LEU A 65 7.68 0.89 -18.43
C LEU A 65 6.93 2.00 -19.20
N VAL A 66 5.67 1.75 -19.48
CA VAL A 66 4.77 2.71 -20.14
C VAL A 66 3.66 3.05 -19.15
N CYS A 67 3.72 4.26 -18.58
CA CYS A 67 2.68 4.76 -17.67
C CYS A 67 1.84 5.81 -18.41
N GLY A 68 0.51 5.70 -18.32
CA GLY A 68 -0.41 6.71 -18.82
C GLY A 68 -0.64 7.81 -17.79
N ASP A 69 -0.73 9.06 -18.23
CA ASP A 69 -1.01 10.21 -17.35
C ASP A 69 -2.42 10.16 -16.73
N ASP A 70 -3.34 9.48 -17.37
CA ASP A 70 -4.72 9.23 -16.95
C ASP A 70 -4.84 8.10 -15.90
N GLN A 71 -3.74 7.41 -15.60
CA GLN A 71 -3.66 6.29 -14.66
C GLN A 71 -2.87 6.64 -13.40
N ILE A 72 -2.79 7.93 -13.06
CA ILE A 72 -2.11 8.38 -11.83
C ILE A 72 -3.15 8.54 -10.71
N TYR A 73 -3.10 7.61 -9.76
CA TYR A 73 -3.92 7.65 -8.55
C TYR A 73 -3.16 8.30 -7.40
N ARG A 74 -3.86 9.03 -6.54
CA ARG A 74 -3.27 9.75 -5.39
C ARG A 74 -4.02 9.42 -4.13
N TYR A 75 -3.27 9.04 -3.09
CA TYR A 75 -3.81 8.59 -1.81
C TYR A 75 -3.09 9.25 -0.64
N GLU A 76 -3.80 9.38 0.48
CA GLU A 76 -3.18 9.54 1.79
C GLU A 76 -2.98 8.16 2.42
N GLY A 77 -1.73 7.77 2.66
CA GLY A 77 -1.39 6.48 3.27
C GLY A 77 -1.48 6.55 4.79
N TYR A 78 -2.13 5.55 5.40
CA TYR A 78 -2.23 5.39 6.85
C TYR A 78 -1.66 4.04 7.27
N PHE A 79 -0.39 4.03 7.72
CA PHE A 79 0.38 2.83 8.06
C PHE A 79 0.54 2.71 9.57
N GLN A 80 0.15 1.56 10.15
CA GLN A 80 0.11 1.38 11.60
C GLN A 80 0.62 0.00 12.08
N ALA A 81 1.37 -0.72 11.26
CA ALA A 81 1.94 -1.99 11.67
C ALA A 81 2.81 -1.84 12.95
N PRO A 82 2.77 -2.80 13.89
CA PRO A 82 3.69 -2.83 15.01
C PRO A 82 5.13 -2.96 14.52
N GLU A 83 6.06 -2.22 15.11
CA GLU A 83 7.47 -2.27 14.71
C GLU A 83 8.08 -3.67 14.84
N SER A 84 7.62 -4.44 15.84
CA SER A 84 8.08 -5.81 16.08
C SER A 84 7.71 -6.81 14.98
N SER A 85 6.63 -6.55 14.25
CA SER A 85 6.14 -7.42 13.16
C SER A 85 6.30 -6.79 11.77
N SER A 86 6.69 -5.51 11.69
CA SER A 86 6.82 -4.81 10.41
C SER A 86 7.79 -5.48 9.47
N LEU A 87 7.43 -5.48 8.18
CA LEU A 87 8.28 -5.93 7.11
C LEU A 87 9.60 -5.16 7.11
N LYS A 88 10.72 -5.87 7.11
CA LYS A 88 12.07 -5.28 7.19
C LYS A 88 12.75 -5.18 5.84
N ASN A 89 12.42 -6.12 4.95
CA ASN A 89 12.93 -6.13 3.60
C ASN A 89 11.83 -5.74 2.60
N TRP A 90 11.89 -4.51 2.13
CA TRP A 90 10.96 -3.97 1.14
C TRP A 90 11.46 -4.14 -0.32
N SER A 91 12.50 -4.92 -0.55
CA SER A 91 12.97 -5.23 -1.90
C SER A 91 12.31 -6.46 -2.52
N SER A 92 11.65 -7.29 -1.70
CA SER A 92 10.87 -8.44 -2.14
C SER A 92 9.80 -8.75 -1.08
N PHE A 93 8.55 -8.78 -1.47
CA PHE A 93 7.40 -9.03 -0.60
C PHE A 93 6.22 -9.53 -1.42
N VAL A 94 5.20 -10.04 -0.73
CA VAL A 94 3.89 -10.36 -1.29
C VAL A 94 2.89 -9.36 -0.74
N ALA A 95 2.12 -8.74 -1.62
CA ALA A 95 1.03 -7.83 -1.26
C ALA A 95 -0.33 -8.43 -1.62
N ALA A 96 -1.31 -8.18 -0.76
CA ALA A 96 -2.72 -8.38 -1.05
C ALA A 96 -3.45 -7.07 -0.82
N GLU A 97 -4.27 -6.68 -1.78
CA GLU A 97 -5.08 -5.48 -1.70
C GLU A 97 -6.57 -5.80 -1.67
N MET A 98 -7.34 -4.92 -1.09
CA MET A 98 -8.80 -4.98 -1.07
C MET A 98 -9.39 -3.59 -1.33
N SER A 99 -10.38 -3.54 -2.20
CA SER A 99 -11.22 -2.37 -2.42
C SER A 99 -12.32 -2.34 -1.34
N CYS A 100 -12.44 -1.24 -0.61
CA CYS A 100 -13.33 -1.15 0.54
C CYS A 100 -14.28 0.04 0.46
N GLN A 101 -15.52 -0.17 0.87
CA GLN A 101 -16.53 0.88 1.03
C GLN A 101 -17.06 0.91 2.46
N TYR A 102 -17.21 2.10 3.02
CA TYR A 102 -17.78 2.23 4.36
C TYR A 102 -19.24 1.81 4.38
N ASN A 103 -19.61 1.10 5.43
CA ASN A 103 -21.02 0.80 5.70
C ASN A 103 -21.77 2.07 6.11
N GLU A 104 -23.11 2.02 6.04
CA GLU A 104 -23.96 3.17 6.36
C GLU A 104 -23.62 3.77 7.74
N GLY A 105 -23.36 5.08 7.76
CA GLY A 105 -23.01 5.83 8.96
C GLY A 105 -21.59 5.61 9.49
N LYS A 106 -20.75 4.88 8.76
CA LYS A 106 -19.32 4.66 9.08
C LYS A 106 -18.43 5.59 8.27
N SER A 107 -17.19 5.72 8.71
CA SER A 107 -16.22 6.63 8.10
C SER A 107 -14.78 6.23 8.47
N PHE A 108 -13.83 7.02 8.02
CA PHE A 108 -12.42 6.87 8.41
C PHE A 108 -12.21 6.95 9.93
N THR A 109 -13.10 7.60 10.69
CA THR A 109 -13.02 7.67 12.15
C THR A 109 -13.14 6.29 12.79
N GLU A 110 -14.12 5.48 12.36
CA GLU A 110 -14.32 4.11 12.83
C GLU A 110 -13.18 3.20 12.35
N LEU A 111 -12.75 3.35 11.10
CA LEU A 111 -11.62 2.61 10.56
C LEU A 111 -10.34 2.87 11.37
N LYS A 112 -10.03 4.13 11.71
CA LYS A 112 -8.88 4.47 12.58
C LYS A 112 -8.95 3.80 13.95
N SER A 113 -10.15 3.71 14.53
CA SER A 113 -10.33 3.00 15.80
C SER A 113 -10.02 1.51 15.65
N ASN A 114 -10.55 0.89 14.59
CA ASN A 114 -10.30 -0.52 14.30
C ASN A 114 -8.83 -0.80 14.00
N ILE A 115 -8.15 0.06 13.28
CA ILE A 115 -6.70 -0.04 13.01
C ILE A 115 -5.90 -0.02 14.32
N LYS A 116 -6.27 0.85 15.27
CA LYS A 116 -5.64 0.88 16.59
C LYS A 116 -5.85 -0.43 17.36
N ASP A 117 -7.07 -0.96 17.35
CA ASP A 117 -7.40 -2.22 18.00
C ASP A 117 -6.70 -3.40 17.32
N PHE A 118 -6.63 -3.40 15.99
CA PHE A 118 -5.93 -4.42 15.20
C PHE A 118 -4.43 -4.42 15.48
N ARG A 119 -3.83 -3.25 15.62
CA ARG A 119 -2.44 -3.14 16.03
C ARG A 119 -2.19 -3.77 17.41
N ALA A 120 -3.08 -3.54 18.38
CA ALA A 120 -3.00 -4.16 19.70
C ALA A 120 -3.16 -5.69 19.60
N TRP A 121 -4.13 -6.15 18.80
CA TRP A 121 -4.34 -7.57 18.54
C TRP A 121 -3.09 -8.24 17.91
N LEU A 122 -2.44 -7.59 16.95
CA LEU A 122 -1.21 -8.10 16.35
C LEU A 122 -0.07 -8.23 17.37
N MET A 123 0.06 -7.30 18.31
CA MET A 123 1.08 -7.36 19.35
C MET A 123 0.87 -8.57 20.29
N GLU A 124 -0.37 -8.99 20.51
CA GLU A 124 -0.75 -10.11 21.37
C GLU A 124 -0.73 -11.46 20.65
N ASN A 125 -1.04 -11.45 19.34
CA ASN A 125 -1.27 -12.67 18.55
C ASN A 125 -0.24 -12.86 17.42
N SER A 126 0.84 -12.07 17.39
CA SER A 126 1.90 -12.23 16.38
C SER A 126 2.52 -13.61 16.45
N THR A 127 2.65 -14.26 15.32
CA THR A 127 3.29 -15.56 15.15
C THR A 127 4.75 -15.44 14.72
N GLY A 128 5.28 -14.20 14.72
CA GLY A 128 6.68 -13.90 14.42
C GLY A 128 6.98 -13.66 12.94
N GLU A 129 5.97 -13.73 12.07
CA GLU A 129 6.12 -13.40 10.65
C GLU A 129 6.24 -11.89 10.45
N GLU A 130 6.99 -11.49 9.42
CA GLU A 130 7.03 -10.13 8.95
C GLU A 130 5.71 -9.79 8.24
N PHE A 131 5.01 -8.81 8.79
CA PHE A 131 3.72 -8.34 8.31
C PHE A 131 3.61 -6.83 8.48
N SER A 132 3.18 -6.16 7.44
CA SER A 132 2.81 -4.76 7.47
C SER A 132 1.44 -4.57 6.84
N PHE A 133 0.73 -3.53 7.24
CA PHE A 133 -0.55 -3.19 6.66
C PHE A 133 -0.72 -1.68 6.57
N GLY A 134 -1.64 -1.25 5.72
CA GLY A 134 -2.00 0.15 5.58
C GLY A 134 -3.33 0.35 4.89
N ALA A 135 -3.92 1.52 5.11
CA ALA A 135 -5.07 2.01 4.37
C ALA A 135 -4.64 3.19 3.49
N TYR A 136 -5.06 3.19 2.24
CA TYR A 136 -4.88 4.29 1.30
C TYR A 136 -6.22 4.98 1.09
N ILE A 137 -6.28 6.24 1.46
CA ILE A 137 -7.48 7.06 1.35
C ILE A 137 -7.36 7.90 0.08
N PRO A 138 -8.25 7.74 -0.91
CA PRO A 138 -8.21 8.54 -2.13
C PRO A 138 -8.30 10.04 -1.84
N THR A 139 -7.51 10.85 -2.52
CA THR A 139 -7.57 12.32 -2.43
C THR A 139 -8.44 12.94 -3.52
N GLY A 140 -9.05 12.13 -4.38
CA GLY A 140 -9.95 12.51 -5.47
C GLY A 140 -11.07 11.48 -5.64
N GLU A 141 -11.74 11.51 -6.79
CA GLU A 141 -12.75 10.50 -7.12
C GLU A 141 -12.09 9.12 -7.31
N ASP A 142 -12.66 8.12 -6.66
CA ASP A 142 -12.25 6.71 -6.73
C ASP A 142 -13.48 5.82 -6.60
N SER A 143 -13.37 4.57 -7.03
CA SER A 143 -14.41 3.56 -6.87
C SER A 143 -14.52 3.02 -5.45
N ALA A 144 -13.49 3.21 -4.64
CA ALA A 144 -13.40 2.79 -3.25
C ALA A 144 -13.36 4.02 -2.30
N ASP A 145 -13.90 3.86 -1.10
CA ASP A 145 -13.71 4.83 -0.02
C ASP A 145 -12.29 4.74 0.55
N PHE A 146 -11.72 3.53 0.53
CA PHE A 146 -10.31 3.28 0.82
C PHE A 146 -9.86 1.94 0.24
N TRP A 147 -8.55 1.84 0.04
CA TRP A 147 -7.87 0.60 -0.31
C TRP A 147 -7.12 0.08 0.91
N TRP A 148 -7.28 -1.20 1.23
CA TRP A 148 -6.56 -1.86 2.31
C TRP A 148 -5.47 -2.75 1.72
N TYR A 149 -4.26 -2.62 2.26
CA TYR A 149 -3.12 -3.43 1.87
C TYR A 149 -2.55 -4.23 3.01
N ASN A 150 -2.20 -5.47 2.71
CA ASN A 150 -1.42 -6.35 3.57
C ASN A 150 -0.12 -6.70 2.84
N TRP A 151 1.02 -6.51 3.50
CA TRP A 151 2.33 -6.90 2.97
C TRP A 151 2.94 -7.98 3.84
N HIS A 152 3.40 -9.06 3.22
CA HIS A 152 4.03 -10.21 3.85
C HIS A 152 5.43 -10.42 3.26
N GLY A 153 6.36 -11.00 4.03
CA GLY A 153 7.72 -11.28 3.55
C GLY A 153 7.76 -12.25 2.37
N ASP A 154 6.84 -13.24 2.38
CA ASP A 154 6.66 -14.23 1.31
C ASP A 154 5.27 -14.89 1.40
N PHE A 155 4.97 -15.81 0.47
CA PHE A 155 3.71 -16.56 0.45
C PHE A 155 3.52 -17.49 1.66
N GLU A 156 4.60 -18.00 2.24
CA GLU A 156 4.50 -18.85 3.44
C GLU A 156 4.14 -18.01 4.66
N ALA A 157 4.74 -16.82 4.81
CA ALA A 157 4.37 -15.86 5.85
C ALA A 157 2.91 -15.42 5.71
N MET A 158 2.45 -15.14 4.47
CA MET A 158 1.05 -14.84 4.18
C MET A 158 0.12 -15.99 4.61
N ALA A 159 0.43 -17.22 4.22
CA ALA A 159 -0.38 -18.40 4.57
C ALA A 159 -0.46 -18.61 6.10
N ARG A 160 0.66 -18.45 6.83
CA ARG A 160 0.68 -18.55 8.29
C ARG A 160 -0.12 -17.43 8.96
N GLY A 161 0.03 -16.20 8.48
CA GLY A 161 -0.73 -15.03 8.95
C GLY A 161 -2.23 -15.22 8.77
N ASN A 162 -2.67 -15.68 7.59
CA ASN A 162 -4.06 -15.95 7.29
C ASN A 162 -4.63 -17.06 8.19
N ALA A 163 -3.89 -18.15 8.39
CA ALA A 163 -4.30 -19.24 9.30
C ALA A 163 -4.44 -18.75 10.76
N ASN A 164 -3.54 -17.88 11.22
CA ASN A 164 -3.65 -17.25 12.53
C ASN A 164 -4.90 -16.33 12.62
N TRP A 165 -5.16 -15.54 11.58
CA TRP A 165 -6.35 -14.69 11.50
C TRP A 165 -7.64 -15.50 11.55
N GLU A 166 -7.77 -16.56 10.75
CA GLU A 166 -8.94 -17.45 10.74
C GLU A 166 -9.21 -18.05 12.12
N LYS A 167 -8.15 -18.41 12.83
CA LYS A 167 -8.26 -19.04 14.16
C LYS A 167 -8.60 -18.05 15.27
N ASN A 168 -7.94 -16.90 15.29
CA ASN A 168 -7.91 -16.00 16.44
C ASN A 168 -8.51 -14.61 16.15
N GLY A 169 -8.76 -14.25 14.87
CA GLY A 169 -9.15 -12.90 14.44
C GLY A 169 -10.65 -12.63 14.40
N LYS A 170 -11.52 -13.58 14.76
CA LYS A 170 -12.99 -13.45 14.56
C LYS A 170 -13.63 -12.20 15.16
N GLU A 171 -13.23 -11.84 16.38
CA GLU A 171 -13.77 -10.64 17.04
C GLU A 171 -13.28 -9.36 16.36
N MET A 172 -12.04 -9.37 15.89
CA MET A 172 -11.45 -8.25 15.16
C MET A 172 -12.05 -8.14 13.76
N GLN A 173 -12.26 -9.28 13.07
CA GLN A 173 -12.95 -9.31 11.78
C GLN A 173 -14.35 -8.70 11.89
N ALA A 174 -15.13 -9.06 12.91
CA ALA A 174 -16.46 -8.51 13.10
C ALA A 174 -16.48 -6.98 13.26
N LYS A 175 -15.43 -6.38 13.84
CA LYS A 175 -15.28 -4.92 13.91
C LYS A 175 -15.02 -4.30 12.55
N PHE A 176 -14.18 -4.93 11.72
CA PHE A 176 -13.96 -4.48 10.35
C PHE A 176 -15.22 -4.63 9.51
N ASP A 177 -15.91 -5.78 9.60
CA ASP A 177 -17.16 -6.05 8.87
C ASP A 177 -18.29 -5.07 9.24
N ASP A 178 -18.34 -4.61 10.51
CA ASP A 178 -19.26 -3.54 10.94
C ASP A 178 -18.90 -2.17 10.34
N THR A 179 -17.65 -1.95 9.99
CA THR A 179 -17.16 -0.66 9.50
C THR A 179 -17.19 -0.54 7.98
N ALA A 180 -16.81 -1.60 7.28
CA ALA A 180 -16.66 -1.57 5.82
C ALA A 180 -16.92 -2.93 5.19
N THR A 181 -17.30 -2.91 3.93
CA THR A 181 -17.33 -4.09 3.05
C THR A 181 -16.17 -4.00 2.09
N CYS A 182 -15.32 -5.02 2.07
CA CYS A 182 -14.13 -5.11 1.21
C CYS A 182 -14.24 -6.28 0.24
N THR A 183 -13.72 -6.09 -0.99
CA THR A 183 -13.66 -7.11 -2.06
C THR A 183 -12.27 -7.16 -2.67
#